data_477812d4b4fbf8e0982986b76db9006a
#
_entry.id   477812d4b4fbf8e0982986b76db9006a
#
_cell.length_a   1.000
_cell.length_b   1.000
_cell.length_c   1.000
_cell.angle_alpha   90.00
_cell.angle_beta   90.00
_cell.angle_gamma   90.00
#
_symmetry.space_group_name_H-M   'P 1'
#
loop_
_entity.id
_entity.type
_entity.pdbx_description
1 polymer ?
#
loop_
_entity_poly.entity_id
_entity_poly.type
_entity_poly.pdbx_seq_one_letter_code
_entity_poly.pdbx_strand_id
1 'polypeptide(L)'
;MSPGDAQEVQGYKVTIDWHMAEEAARKAVQRVPVLERAGIMSGWAGLRPLTLDEHAIIDFLPGVDGFLCAVGFCGHGFQHSPAAGKAVAEIILDGKSSLDISALSFARFQGTTAVSPGSTVPAPDQSAGQVQG
;
A
#
# COMPACT_ATOMS: atom_id res chain seq x y z
N MET A 1 -4.63 -8.53 9.28
CA MET A 1 -3.86 -8.87 8.07
C MET A 1 -4.65 -9.85 7.23
N SER A 2 -4.88 -9.59 5.97
CA SER A 2 -5.46 -10.61 5.06
C SER A 2 -4.37 -11.62 4.72
N PRO A 3 -4.70 -12.93 4.57
CA PRO A 3 -3.71 -13.97 4.26
C PRO A 3 -2.89 -13.75 2.97
N GLY A 4 -3.31 -12.83 2.10
CA GLY A 4 -2.57 -12.45 0.88
C GLY A 4 -1.54 -11.33 1.04
N ASP A 5 -1.46 -10.71 2.23
CA ASP A 5 -0.62 -9.52 2.43
C ASP A 5 0.82 -9.86 2.89
N ALA A 6 1.13 -11.12 3.18
CA ALA A 6 2.33 -11.52 3.91
C ALA A 6 3.52 -11.98 3.04
N GLN A 7 3.44 -11.92 1.72
CA GLN A 7 4.54 -12.37 0.85
C GLN A 7 5.00 -11.23 -0.06
N GLU A 8 6.23 -10.78 0.15
CA GLU A 8 6.98 -10.05 -0.88
C GLU A 8 7.22 -11.00 -2.07
N VAL A 9 6.38 -10.89 -3.07
CA VAL A 9 6.58 -11.59 -4.33
C VAL A 9 7.36 -10.66 -5.25
N GLN A 10 8.49 -11.10 -5.75
CA GLN A 10 9.22 -10.37 -6.79
C GLN A 10 8.36 -10.26 -8.05
N GLY A 11 8.12 -9.02 -8.48
CA GLY A 11 7.12 -8.72 -9.49
C GLY A 11 5.71 -8.65 -8.91
N TYR A 12 4.75 -8.29 -9.74
CA TYR A 12 3.36 -8.25 -9.32
C TYR A 12 2.43 -8.87 -10.36
N LYS A 13 1.42 -9.54 -9.86
CA LYS A 13 0.37 -10.15 -10.68
C LYS A 13 -0.71 -9.09 -10.94
N VAL A 14 -0.92 -8.72 -12.17
CA VAL A 14 -1.98 -7.78 -12.58
C VAL A 14 -3.33 -8.46 -12.82
N THR A 15 -3.41 -9.78 -12.63
CA THR A 15 -4.66 -10.54 -12.77
C THR A 15 -5.31 -10.75 -11.41
N ILE A 16 -6.63 -10.83 -11.42
CA ILE A 16 -7.41 -11.10 -10.20
C ILE A 16 -7.04 -12.47 -9.63
N ASP A 17 -6.87 -12.54 -8.31
CA ASP A 17 -6.89 -13.78 -7.58
C ASP A 17 -8.35 -14.16 -7.27
N TRP A 18 -8.90 -15.07 -8.05
CA TRP A 18 -10.29 -15.49 -7.93
C TRP A 18 -10.60 -16.16 -6.60
N HIS A 19 -9.64 -16.90 -6.02
CA HIS A 19 -9.82 -17.48 -4.70
C HIS A 19 -10.03 -16.42 -3.62
N MET A 20 -9.22 -15.35 -3.66
CA MET A 20 -9.37 -14.20 -2.76
C MET A 20 -10.68 -13.44 -3.01
N ALA A 21 -11.10 -13.32 -4.28
CA ALA A 21 -12.35 -12.66 -4.63
C ALA A 21 -13.56 -13.45 -4.09
N GLU A 22 -13.57 -14.77 -4.20
CA GLU A 22 -14.61 -15.65 -3.63
C GLU A 22 -14.67 -15.53 -2.10
N GLU A 23 -13.52 -15.53 -1.42
CA GLU A 23 -13.47 -15.36 0.03
C GLU A 23 -14.02 -13.98 0.46
N ALA A 24 -13.63 -12.92 -0.27
CA ALA A 24 -14.14 -11.57 -0.02
C ALA A 24 -15.66 -11.51 -0.24
N ALA A 25 -16.17 -12.10 -1.31
CA ALA A 25 -17.61 -12.16 -1.60
C ALA A 25 -18.37 -12.92 -0.48
N ARG A 26 -17.86 -14.06 -0.03
CA ARG A 26 -18.44 -14.82 1.07
C ARG A 26 -18.51 -13.99 2.37
N LYS A 27 -17.45 -13.26 2.70
CA LYS A 27 -17.44 -12.36 3.87
C LYS A 27 -18.40 -11.18 3.70
N ALA A 28 -18.52 -10.65 2.48
CA ALA A 28 -19.47 -9.59 2.18
C ALA A 28 -20.92 -10.03 2.35
N VAL A 29 -21.30 -11.23 1.88
CA VAL A 29 -22.64 -11.82 2.07
C VAL A 29 -22.99 -11.98 3.54
N GLN A 30 -22.03 -12.37 4.39
CA GLN A 30 -22.25 -12.46 5.84
C GLN A 30 -22.63 -11.11 6.47
N ARG A 31 -22.14 -10.00 5.91
CA ARG A 31 -22.43 -8.63 6.41
C ARG A 31 -23.67 -8.03 5.75
N VAL A 32 -23.89 -8.36 4.50
CA VAL A 32 -24.95 -7.81 3.65
C VAL A 32 -25.59 -8.95 2.88
N PRO A 33 -26.57 -9.69 3.47
CA PRO A 33 -27.12 -10.93 2.88
C PRO A 33 -27.71 -10.79 1.48
N VAL A 34 -28.21 -9.62 1.12
CA VAL A 34 -28.75 -9.38 -0.24
C VAL A 34 -27.71 -9.59 -1.35
N LEU A 35 -26.42 -9.50 -1.04
CA LEU A 35 -25.33 -9.74 -1.98
C LEU A 35 -25.21 -11.19 -2.44
N GLU A 36 -25.88 -12.16 -1.77
CA GLU A 36 -25.95 -13.54 -2.23
C GLU A 36 -26.53 -13.66 -3.64
N ARG A 37 -27.38 -12.71 -4.05
CA ARG A 37 -28.01 -12.67 -5.37
C ARG A 37 -27.22 -11.84 -6.38
N ALA A 38 -26.13 -11.23 -5.97
CA ALA A 38 -25.30 -10.39 -6.82
C ALA A 38 -24.20 -11.22 -7.49
N GLY A 39 -23.85 -10.84 -8.74
CA GLY A 39 -22.68 -11.38 -9.44
C GLY A 39 -21.51 -10.41 -9.42
N ILE A 40 -20.29 -10.91 -9.54
CA ILE A 40 -19.11 -10.10 -9.77
C ILE A 40 -19.06 -9.76 -11.26
N MET A 41 -19.21 -8.49 -11.61
CA MET A 41 -19.20 -8.05 -13.00
C MET A 41 -17.79 -7.84 -13.54
N SER A 42 -16.90 -7.30 -12.73
CA SER A 42 -15.52 -7.01 -13.11
C SER A 42 -14.63 -6.93 -11.88
N GLY A 43 -13.32 -7.00 -12.10
CA GLY A 43 -12.33 -6.82 -11.07
C GLY A 43 -10.98 -6.49 -11.67
N TRP A 44 -10.09 -5.98 -10.86
CA TRP A 44 -8.71 -5.67 -11.24
C TRP A 44 -7.79 -5.88 -10.04
N ALA A 45 -6.52 -6.07 -10.31
CA ALA A 45 -5.49 -6.09 -9.30
C ALA A 45 -4.62 -4.84 -9.42
N GLY A 46 -4.06 -4.39 -8.29
CA GLY A 46 -3.17 -3.24 -8.23
C GLY A 46 -2.17 -3.36 -7.10
N LEU A 47 -1.09 -2.61 -7.21
CA LEU A 47 -0.09 -2.52 -6.15
C LEU A 47 -0.60 -1.64 -5.01
N ARG A 48 -0.28 -2.04 -3.81
CA ARG A 48 -0.53 -1.27 -2.59
C ARG A 48 0.81 -0.91 -1.96
N PRO A 49 1.13 0.40 -1.80
CA PRO A 49 2.36 0.81 -1.15
C PRO A 49 2.28 0.46 0.34
N LEU A 50 3.23 -0.35 0.81
CA LEU A 50 3.36 -0.70 2.22
C LEU A 50 4.61 -0.05 2.80
N THR A 51 4.51 0.50 3.98
CA THR A 51 5.62 0.86 4.85
C THR A 51 5.93 -0.29 5.79
N LEU A 52 7.10 -0.29 6.41
CA LEU A 52 7.52 -1.37 7.31
C LEU A 52 6.59 -1.54 8.53
N ASP A 53 5.97 -0.46 8.96
CA ASP A 53 5.07 -0.39 10.12
C ASP A 53 3.59 -0.22 9.74
N GLU A 54 3.27 -0.34 8.44
CA GLU A 54 1.92 -0.19 7.90
C GLU A 54 1.24 1.17 8.18
N HIS A 55 2.02 2.21 8.52
CA HIS A 55 1.54 3.56 8.74
C HIS A 55 2.02 4.52 7.65
N ALA A 56 1.18 5.46 7.26
CA ALA A 56 1.53 6.47 6.26
C ALA A 56 2.75 7.31 6.68
N ILE A 57 3.40 7.92 5.70
CA ILE A 57 4.43 8.92 5.90
C ILE A 57 3.88 10.25 5.40
N ILE A 58 3.86 11.28 6.26
CA ILE A 58 3.59 12.67 5.90
C ILE A 58 4.71 13.50 6.52
N ASP A 59 5.75 13.78 5.74
CA ASP A 59 6.93 14.49 6.22
C ASP A 59 7.77 14.99 5.04
N PHE A 60 8.69 15.92 5.32
CA PHE A 60 9.71 16.31 4.37
C PHE A 60 10.74 15.20 4.19
N LEU A 61 11.13 14.94 2.94
CA LEU A 61 12.14 13.92 2.65
C LEU A 61 13.51 14.36 3.18
N PRO A 62 14.14 13.58 4.06
CA PRO A 62 15.47 13.93 4.58
C PRO A 62 16.51 14.08 3.46
N GLY A 63 17.27 15.19 3.49
CA GLY A 63 18.32 15.48 2.51
C GLY A 63 17.84 16.05 1.18
N VAL A 64 16.54 16.34 1.03
CA VAL A 64 15.99 17.01 -0.16
C VAL A 64 15.12 18.18 0.28
N ASP A 65 15.63 19.39 0.07
CA ASP A 65 14.94 20.61 0.49
C ASP A 65 13.62 20.80 -0.28
N GLY A 66 12.57 21.13 0.45
CA GLY A 66 11.25 21.46 -0.10
C GLY A 66 10.46 20.27 -0.65
N PHE A 67 10.93 19.03 -0.49
CA PHE A 67 10.22 17.83 -0.95
C PHE A 67 9.37 17.25 0.18
N LEU A 68 8.07 17.53 0.17
CA LEU A 68 7.09 16.96 1.10
C LEU A 68 6.49 15.67 0.54
N CYS A 69 6.54 14.59 1.33
CA CYS A 69 5.95 13.30 1.00
C CYS A 69 4.63 13.10 1.73
N ALA A 70 3.63 12.49 1.06
CA ALA A 70 2.43 11.94 1.66
C ALA A 70 2.17 10.57 1.00
N VAL A 71 2.74 9.51 1.55
CA VAL A 71 2.86 8.19 0.91
C VAL A 71 2.64 7.04 1.89
N GLY A 72 2.57 5.82 1.37
CA GLY A 72 2.57 4.61 2.21
C GLY A 72 1.30 4.42 3.03
N PHE A 73 0.14 4.81 2.52
CA PHE A 73 -1.13 4.70 3.24
C PHE A 73 -1.66 3.26 3.40
N CYS A 74 -0.93 2.26 2.94
CA CYS A 74 -1.14 0.84 3.22
C CYS A 74 -2.57 0.34 2.97
N GLY A 75 -3.22 0.85 1.91
CA GLY A 75 -4.62 0.53 1.54
C GLY A 75 -5.68 1.38 2.26
N HIS A 76 -5.29 2.31 3.12
CA HIS A 76 -6.21 3.18 3.88
C HIS A 76 -6.27 4.62 3.34
N GLY A 77 -5.65 4.89 2.19
CA GLY A 77 -5.52 6.25 1.65
C GLY A 77 -6.85 6.95 1.38
N PHE A 78 -7.86 6.22 0.94
CA PHE A 78 -9.17 6.81 0.64
C PHE A 78 -9.80 7.46 1.88
N GLN A 79 -9.93 6.72 2.98
CA GLN A 79 -10.54 7.24 4.21
C GLN A 79 -9.65 8.25 4.93
N HIS A 80 -8.33 8.19 4.74
CA HIS A 80 -7.40 9.15 5.33
C HIS A 80 -7.24 10.45 4.52
N SER A 81 -7.67 10.46 3.25
CA SER A 81 -7.41 11.56 2.32
C SER A 81 -7.87 12.94 2.81
N PRO A 82 -9.02 13.14 3.49
CA PRO A 82 -9.40 14.46 3.96
C PRO A 82 -8.44 15.01 5.03
N ALA A 83 -8.05 14.18 6.00
CA ALA A 83 -7.14 14.58 7.07
C ALA A 83 -5.71 14.76 6.54
N ALA A 84 -5.25 13.86 5.66
CA ALA A 84 -3.95 13.97 5.03
C ALA A 84 -3.84 15.21 4.15
N GLY A 85 -4.87 15.49 3.35
CA GLY A 85 -4.92 16.70 2.52
C GLY A 85 -4.89 17.98 3.34
N LYS A 86 -5.62 18.03 4.46
CA LYS A 86 -5.58 19.14 5.40
C LYS A 86 -4.18 19.32 5.98
N ALA A 87 -3.57 18.25 6.50
CA ALA A 87 -2.23 18.29 7.08
C ALA A 87 -1.19 18.81 6.08
N VAL A 88 -1.19 18.26 4.85
CA VAL A 88 -0.28 18.68 3.78
C VAL A 88 -0.47 20.16 3.43
N ALA A 89 -1.71 20.63 3.27
CA ALA A 89 -2.00 22.01 2.97
C ALA A 89 -1.49 22.96 4.07
N GLU A 90 -1.73 22.65 5.33
CA GLU A 90 -1.27 23.43 6.48
C GLU A 90 0.28 23.46 6.58
N ILE A 91 0.93 22.32 6.34
CA ILE A 91 2.41 22.27 6.32
C ILE A 91 2.96 23.19 5.24
N ILE A 92 2.37 23.21 4.05
CA ILE A 92 2.82 24.05 2.94
C ILE A 92 2.56 25.55 3.22
N LEU A 93 1.40 25.88 3.76
CA LEU A 93 0.98 27.28 3.94
C LEU A 93 1.50 27.89 5.24
N ASP A 94 1.45 27.10 6.32
CA ASP A 94 1.69 27.57 7.69
C ASP A 94 2.97 26.98 8.32
N GLY A 95 3.65 26.09 7.60
CA GLY A 95 4.86 25.41 8.07
C GLY A 95 4.61 24.28 9.08
N LYS A 96 3.36 24.05 9.49
CA LYS A 96 2.99 23.01 10.46
C LYS A 96 1.54 22.60 10.31
N SER A 97 1.22 21.34 10.67
CA SER A 97 -0.16 20.88 10.74
C SER A 97 -0.80 21.19 12.09
N SER A 98 -2.11 21.48 12.09
CA SER A 98 -2.96 21.55 13.29
C SER A 98 -3.31 20.16 13.85
N LEU A 99 -3.15 19.12 13.04
CA LEU A 99 -3.32 17.73 13.44
C LEU A 99 -1.99 17.19 13.99
N ASP A 100 -2.05 16.39 15.03
CA ASP A 100 -0.87 15.66 15.50
C ASP A 100 -0.55 14.52 14.52
N ILE A 101 0.44 14.75 13.68
CA ILE A 101 0.97 13.79 12.70
C ILE A 101 2.39 13.33 13.05
N SER A 102 2.85 13.55 14.28
CA SER A 102 4.20 13.22 14.72
C SER A 102 4.57 11.75 14.50
N ALA A 103 3.59 10.85 14.67
CA ALA A 103 3.75 9.43 14.38
C ALA A 103 3.93 9.10 12.88
N LEU A 104 3.66 10.05 11.97
CA LEU A 104 3.78 9.88 10.53
C LEU A 104 5.10 10.42 9.95
N SER A 105 6.03 10.84 10.81
CA SER A 105 7.33 11.36 10.40
C SER A 105 8.27 10.25 9.91
N PHE A 106 9.19 10.57 8.98
CA PHE A 106 10.33 9.73 8.61
C PHE A 106 11.24 9.41 9.79
N ALA A 107 11.27 10.25 10.81
CA ALA A 107 12.15 10.08 11.98
C ALA A 107 11.91 8.74 12.71
N ARG A 108 10.72 8.16 12.59
CA ARG A 108 10.38 6.86 13.20
C ARG A 108 11.17 5.67 12.62
N PHE A 109 11.76 5.84 11.43
CA PHE A 109 12.62 4.83 10.79
C PHE A 109 14.11 5.08 11.06
N GLN A 110 14.48 6.18 11.73
CA GLN A 110 15.87 6.45 12.08
C GLN A 110 16.33 5.47 13.16
N GLY A 111 17.28 4.61 12.82
CA GLY A 111 17.77 3.51 13.69
C GLY A 111 17.33 2.11 13.23
N THR A 112 16.36 2.00 12.36
CA THR A 112 16.11 0.76 11.62
C THR A 112 17.13 0.73 10.48
N THR A 113 17.98 -0.29 10.45
CA THR A 113 19.01 -0.44 9.40
C THR A 113 18.28 -0.46 8.05
N ALA A 114 18.37 0.63 7.31
CA ALA A 114 17.84 0.69 5.96
C ALA A 114 18.46 -0.47 5.17
N VAL A 115 17.61 -1.28 4.57
CA VAL A 115 18.07 -2.25 3.55
C VAL A 115 18.85 -1.42 2.53
N SER A 116 20.16 -1.63 2.46
CA SER A 116 21.05 -0.89 1.57
C SER A 116 20.48 -0.94 0.14
N PRO A 117 20.36 0.19 -0.58
CA PRO A 117 20.02 0.19 -1.98
C PRO A 117 21.22 -0.39 -2.75
N GLY A 118 21.25 -1.69 -2.93
CA GLY A 118 22.41 -2.36 -3.55
C GLY A 118 22.33 -3.89 -3.60
N SER A 119 21.33 -4.54 -3.03
CA SER A 119 21.10 -5.94 -3.33
C SER A 119 20.53 -6.04 -4.74
N THR A 120 21.39 -6.34 -5.70
CA THR A 120 20.99 -6.71 -7.05
C THR A 120 19.98 -7.83 -6.98
N VAL A 121 18.74 -7.51 -7.31
CA VAL A 121 17.66 -8.49 -7.50
C VAL A 121 18.11 -9.42 -8.64
N PRO A 122 18.30 -10.73 -8.42
CA PRO A 122 18.61 -11.64 -9.51
C PRO A 122 17.47 -11.61 -10.52
N ALA A 123 17.82 -11.55 -11.81
CA ALA A 123 16.84 -11.55 -12.89
C ALA A 123 15.96 -12.81 -12.80
N PRO A 124 14.66 -12.74 -13.13
CA PRO A 124 13.79 -13.90 -13.11
C PRO A 124 14.29 -14.95 -14.09
N ASP A 125 14.38 -16.19 -13.63
CA ASP A 125 14.70 -17.34 -14.44
C ASP A 125 13.65 -17.51 -15.55
N GLN A 126 14.05 -17.29 -16.80
CA GLN A 126 13.19 -17.42 -17.98
C GLN A 126 13.02 -18.88 -18.46
N SER A 127 13.49 -19.87 -17.70
CA SER A 127 13.49 -21.29 -18.13
C SER A 127 12.16 -22.04 -17.91
N ALA A 128 11.14 -21.43 -17.29
CA ALA A 128 9.84 -22.07 -17.01
C ALA A 128 8.75 -21.61 -17.98
N GLY A 129 8.90 -21.86 -19.29
CA GLY A 129 7.90 -21.39 -20.26
C GLY A 129 7.88 -22.13 -21.60
N GLN A 130 8.38 -23.38 -21.65
CA GLN A 130 8.08 -24.24 -22.79
C GLN A 130 7.12 -25.34 -22.38
N VAL A 131 5.83 -25.09 -22.48
CA VAL A 131 4.84 -26.17 -22.58
C VAL A 131 4.74 -26.53 -24.04
N GLN A 132 5.23 -27.73 -24.35
CA GLN A 132 5.06 -28.37 -25.65
C GLN A 132 3.62 -28.83 -25.86
N GLY A 133 3.12 -28.65 -27.08
CA GLY A 133 2.06 -29.45 -27.67
C GLY A 133 0.67 -28.87 -27.66
#